data_a8fd22ccddbe9b62a0be3800b097dea3
#
_entry.id   a8fd22ccddbe9b62a0be3800b097dea3
#
_cell.length_a   1.000
_cell.length_b   1.000
_cell.length_c   1.000
_cell.angle_alpha   90.00
_cell.angle_beta   90.00
_cell.angle_gamma   90.00
#
_symmetry.space_group_name_H-M   'P 1'
#
loop_
_entity.id
_entity.type
_entity.pdbx_description
1 polymer ?
#
loop_
_entity_poly.entity_id
_entity_poly.type
_entity_poly.pdbx_seq_one_letter_code
_entity_poly.pdbx_strand_id
1 'polypeptide(L)'
;MMRHVIGAGATMLLLVTTLSHPGLAGAHGGADMEQDPCMRLAGENMVHFSAYQPQYEIKDQYCTEIPQAGDTFLVVDLVDPTLRTEPIGMRVVKGNGSKEADVQIVADVRPSFHPDGVLRSEVSLEEGLYTVIIASEKQNLLRRPQYLLRVHMVDYQKLVLSIAGPLIGVLLAGWLLYKLIRSK
;
A
#
# COMPACT_ATOMS: atom_id res chain seq x y z
N MET A 1 18.42 48.44 -18.40
CA MET A 1 17.76 47.86 -17.23
C MET A 1 16.87 46.63 -17.53
N MET A 2 16.22 46.53 -18.68
CA MET A 2 15.29 45.39 -19.04
C MET A 2 15.96 44.02 -19.23
N ARG A 3 17.24 43.96 -19.68
CA ARG A 3 17.99 42.71 -19.95
C ARG A 3 18.31 41.89 -18.67
N HIS A 4 18.55 42.56 -17.52
CA HIS A 4 18.87 41.88 -16.27
C HIS A 4 17.63 41.29 -15.58
N VAL A 5 16.45 41.85 -15.80
CA VAL A 5 15.20 41.36 -15.23
C VAL A 5 14.74 40.07 -15.92
N ILE A 6 14.97 39.95 -17.24
CA ILE A 6 14.64 38.74 -18.01
C ILE A 6 15.55 37.58 -17.58
N GLY A 7 16.85 37.85 -17.36
CA GLY A 7 17.80 36.84 -16.88
C GLY A 7 17.45 36.29 -15.49
N ALA A 8 17.07 37.16 -14.54
CA ALA A 8 16.70 36.73 -13.19
C ALA A 8 15.38 35.92 -13.16
N GLY A 9 14.41 36.30 -14.01
CA GLY A 9 13.16 35.53 -14.13
C GLY A 9 13.37 34.16 -14.74
N ALA A 10 14.19 34.05 -15.77
CA ALA A 10 14.48 32.78 -16.43
C ALA A 10 15.26 31.80 -15.51
N THR A 11 16.21 32.33 -14.74
CA THR A 11 16.99 31.52 -13.77
C THR A 11 16.11 31.03 -12.62
N MET A 12 15.20 31.86 -12.14
CA MET A 12 14.29 31.48 -11.07
C MET A 12 13.25 30.44 -11.53
N LEU A 13 12.78 30.53 -12.78
CA LEU A 13 11.87 29.55 -13.38
C LEU A 13 12.57 28.19 -13.55
N LEU A 14 13.83 28.17 -13.97
CA LEU A 14 14.64 26.96 -14.07
C LEU A 14 14.92 26.32 -12.69
N LEU A 15 15.14 27.11 -11.64
CA LEU A 15 15.32 26.60 -10.28
C LEU A 15 14.05 25.94 -9.72
N VAL A 16 12.89 26.53 -9.97
CA VAL A 16 11.60 25.99 -9.51
C VAL A 16 11.27 24.68 -10.22
N THR A 17 11.60 24.55 -11.50
CA THR A 17 11.35 23.29 -12.24
C THR A 17 12.28 22.16 -11.82
N THR A 18 13.50 22.44 -11.41
CA THR A 18 14.43 21.39 -10.91
C THR A 18 14.09 20.89 -9.51
N LEU A 19 13.50 21.73 -8.66
CA LEU A 19 13.03 21.33 -7.32
C LEU A 19 11.71 20.55 -7.36
N SER A 20 10.96 20.60 -8.45
CA SER A 20 9.65 19.95 -8.59
C SER A 20 9.72 18.53 -9.14
N HIS A 21 10.89 18.03 -9.48
CA HIS A 21 11.07 16.63 -9.85
C HIS A 21 11.32 15.82 -8.58
N PRO A 22 10.36 15.04 -8.08
CA PRO A 22 10.69 13.98 -7.13
C PRO A 22 11.65 13.06 -7.87
N GLY A 23 12.92 13.12 -7.49
CA GLY A 23 13.92 12.22 -8.02
C GLY A 23 13.39 10.79 -7.83
N LEU A 24 13.30 10.04 -8.92
CA LEU A 24 13.16 8.60 -8.86
C LEU A 24 14.48 8.07 -8.27
N ALA A 25 14.64 8.24 -6.96
CA ALA A 25 15.63 7.52 -6.21
C ALA A 25 15.15 6.08 -6.12
N GLY A 26 15.32 5.32 -7.19
CA GLY A 26 15.24 3.87 -7.17
C GLY A 26 16.41 3.34 -6.34
N ALA A 27 16.33 3.46 -5.04
CA ALA A 27 17.17 2.70 -4.14
C ALA A 27 16.62 1.27 -4.15
N HIS A 28 17.16 0.41 -5.02
CA HIS A 28 17.10 -1.02 -4.86
C HIS A 28 18.03 -1.42 -3.71
N GLY A 29 17.75 -0.95 -2.51
CA GLY A 29 18.26 -1.50 -1.28
C GLY A 29 17.19 -2.47 -0.81
N GLY A 30 17.56 -3.69 -0.42
CA GLY A 30 16.63 -4.62 0.19
C GLY A 30 15.83 -3.90 1.27
N ALA A 31 14.50 -3.92 1.16
CA ALA A 31 13.66 -3.33 2.18
C ALA A 31 14.04 -3.97 3.50
N ASP A 32 14.40 -3.16 4.48
CA ASP A 32 14.52 -3.64 5.86
C ASP A 32 13.20 -4.35 6.17
N MET A 33 13.27 -5.63 6.58
CA MET A 33 12.08 -6.45 6.86
C MET A 33 11.12 -5.76 7.86
N GLU A 34 11.66 -4.85 8.66
CA GLU A 34 10.91 -4.07 9.66
C GLU A 34 10.08 -2.93 9.03
N GLN A 35 10.35 -2.53 7.78
CA GLN A 35 9.64 -1.47 7.05
C GLN A 35 8.70 -2.00 5.97
N ASP A 36 8.67 -3.31 5.73
CA ASP A 36 7.77 -3.91 4.73
C ASP A 36 6.32 -3.89 5.24
N PRO A 37 5.40 -3.15 4.58
CA PRO A 37 4.00 -3.10 4.97
C PRO A 37 3.28 -4.44 4.86
N CYS A 38 3.87 -5.40 4.16
CA CYS A 38 3.34 -6.76 3.97
C CYS A 38 3.72 -7.71 5.09
N MET A 39 4.69 -7.33 5.95
CA MET A 39 5.10 -8.08 7.12
C MET A 39 4.24 -7.75 8.33
N ARG A 40 3.85 -8.77 9.10
CA ARG A 40 3.13 -8.62 10.37
C ARG A 40 3.57 -9.66 11.38
N LEU A 41 3.43 -9.32 12.65
CA LEU A 41 3.65 -10.26 13.74
C LEU A 41 2.40 -11.10 14.01
N ALA A 42 2.59 -12.42 14.02
CA ALA A 42 1.64 -13.40 14.50
C ALA A 42 2.12 -13.88 15.89
N GLY A 43 1.72 -13.17 16.96
CA GLY A 43 2.34 -13.32 18.27
C GLY A 43 3.75 -12.75 18.28
N GLU A 44 4.75 -13.61 18.45
CA GLU A 44 6.19 -13.27 18.39
C GLU A 44 6.81 -13.64 17.04
N ASN A 45 6.08 -14.33 16.17
CA ASN A 45 6.55 -14.85 14.90
C ASN A 45 6.10 -13.95 13.74
N MET A 46 6.87 -13.92 12.66
CA MET A 46 6.61 -13.10 11.51
C MET A 46 5.88 -13.87 10.40
N VAL A 47 4.90 -13.21 9.79
CA VAL A 47 4.23 -13.66 8.56
C VAL A 47 4.35 -12.57 7.51
N HIS A 48 4.47 -12.97 6.25
CA HIS A 48 4.45 -12.08 5.11
C HIS A 48 3.24 -12.41 4.23
N PHE A 49 2.46 -11.41 3.91
CA PHE A 49 1.25 -11.55 3.09
C PHE A 49 1.46 -10.96 1.72
N SER A 50 0.99 -11.67 0.70
CA SER A 50 1.04 -11.24 -0.69
C SER A 50 -0.26 -11.58 -1.40
N ALA A 51 -0.70 -10.68 -2.27
CA ALA A 51 -1.78 -10.92 -3.21
C ALA A 51 -1.27 -10.75 -4.64
N TYR A 52 -1.73 -11.59 -5.55
CA TYR A 52 -1.33 -11.59 -6.95
C TYR A 52 -2.55 -11.65 -7.86
N GLN A 53 -2.49 -10.90 -8.95
CA GLN A 53 -3.49 -10.94 -10.03
C GLN A 53 -2.82 -11.22 -11.38
N PRO A 54 -2.40 -12.47 -11.66
CA PRO A 54 -1.61 -12.81 -12.86
C PRO A 54 -2.31 -12.49 -14.18
N GLN A 55 -3.64 -12.40 -14.19
CA GLN A 55 -4.46 -12.03 -15.34
C GLN A 55 -4.27 -10.57 -15.77
N TYR A 56 -3.76 -9.70 -14.85
CA TYR A 56 -3.48 -8.30 -15.13
C TYR A 56 -1.99 -8.02 -15.17
N GLU A 57 -1.26 -8.42 -14.13
CA GLU A 57 0.18 -8.19 -14.00
C GLU A 57 0.88 -9.41 -13.38
N ILE A 58 1.78 -10.04 -14.15
CA ILE A 58 2.39 -11.32 -13.73
C ILE A 58 3.41 -11.15 -12.60
N LYS A 59 4.04 -9.97 -12.49
CA LYS A 59 5.17 -9.74 -11.57
C LYS A 59 4.80 -8.92 -10.34
N ASP A 60 3.62 -8.31 -10.32
CA ASP A 60 3.25 -7.41 -9.25
C ASP A 60 2.69 -8.16 -8.05
N GLN A 61 3.15 -7.74 -6.89
CA GLN A 61 2.79 -8.25 -5.59
C GLN A 61 2.13 -7.12 -4.78
N TYR A 62 0.99 -7.41 -4.22
CA TYR A 62 0.19 -6.46 -3.46
C TYR A 62 -0.04 -6.95 -2.04
N CYS A 63 -0.22 -6.06 -1.07
CA CYS A 63 -0.63 -6.44 0.29
C CYS A 63 -1.64 -5.48 0.94
N THR A 64 -1.94 -4.36 0.27
CA THR A 64 -2.91 -3.36 0.75
C THR A 64 -3.82 -2.86 -0.36
N GLU A 65 -3.25 -2.49 -1.50
CA GLU A 65 -3.99 -1.93 -2.64
C GLU A 65 -4.01 -2.97 -3.76
N ILE A 66 -5.19 -3.49 -4.10
CA ILE A 66 -5.41 -4.40 -5.20
C ILE A 66 -5.96 -3.58 -6.37
N PRO A 67 -5.26 -3.51 -7.53
CA PRO A 67 -5.60 -2.56 -8.59
C PRO A 67 -6.89 -2.86 -9.31
N GLN A 68 -7.30 -4.13 -9.38
CA GLN A 68 -8.48 -4.55 -10.13
C GLN A 68 -9.37 -5.49 -9.28
N ALA A 69 -10.67 -5.48 -9.55
CA ALA A 69 -11.57 -6.51 -9.08
C ALA A 69 -11.37 -7.81 -9.91
N GLY A 70 -11.58 -8.96 -9.30
CA GLY A 70 -11.47 -10.26 -9.97
C GLY A 70 -10.70 -11.29 -9.17
N ASP A 71 -10.29 -12.35 -9.86
CA ASP A 71 -9.59 -13.47 -9.24
C ASP A 71 -8.24 -13.02 -8.69
N THR A 72 -8.01 -13.34 -7.43
CA THR A 72 -6.85 -12.89 -6.67
C THR A 72 -6.27 -14.08 -5.91
N PHE A 73 -4.99 -14.36 -6.10
CA PHE A 73 -4.26 -15.36 -5.35
C PHE A 73 -3.69 -14.72 -4.09
N LEU A 74 -4.09 -15.24 -2.95
CA LEU A 74 -3.61 -14.80 -1.64
C LEU A 74 -2.57 -15.80 -1.14
N VAL A 75 -1.42 -15.31 -0.75
CA VAL A 75 -0.29 -16.10 -0.26
C VAL A 75 0.15 -15.56 1.08
N VAL A 76 0.33 -16.44 2.05
CA VAL A 76 0.92 -16.13 3.36
C VAL A 76 2.17 -16.98 3.52
N ASP A 77 3.32 -16.32 3.60
CA ASP A 77 4.58 -16.97 3.90
C ASP A 77 4.78 -16.96 5.43
N LEU A 78 4.93 -18.16 6.00
CA LEU A 78 5.25 -18.38 7.39
C LEU A 78 6.77 -18.26 7.57
N VAL A 79 7.23 -17.02 7.81
CA VAL A 79 8.65 -16.68 7.83
C VAL A 79 9.36 -17.46 8.93
N ASP A 80 8.78 -17.46 10.14
CA ASP A 80 9.35 -18.20 11.24
C ASP A 80 9.02 -19.71 11.17
N PRO A 81 10.03 -20.59 11.27
CA PRO A 81 9.83 -22.04 11.21
C PRO A 81 8.88 -22.60 12.26
N THR A 82 8.71 -21.94 13.40
CA THR A 82 7.79 -22.33 14.46
C THR A 82 6.33 -22.35 13.99
N LEU A 83 5.95 -21.43 13.11
CA LEU A 83 4.60 -21.37 12.55
C LEU A 83 4.25 -22.57 11.65
N ARG A 84 5.26 -23.24 11.08
CA ARG A 84 5.05 -24.41 10.20
C ARG A 84 4.63 -25.65 10.99
N THR A 85 4.86 -25.63 12.30
CA THR A 85 4.49 -26.71 13.23
C THR A 85 3.18 -26.44 13.96
N GLU A 86 2.50 -25.36 13.62
CA GLU A 86 1.19 -24.98 14.15
C GLU A 86 0.12 -24.99 13.06
N PRO A 87 -1.13 -25.33 13.41
CA PRO A 87 -2.24 -25.21 12.46
C PRO A 87 -2.56 -23.73 12.24
N ILE A 88 -2.27 -23.23 11.02
CA ILE A 88 -2.51 -21.87 10.60
C ILE A 88 -3.61 -21.86 9.53
N GLY A 89 -4.56 -20.95 9.66
CA GLY A 89 -5.62 -20.72 8.69
C GLY A 89 -5.70 -19.25 8.29
N MET A 90 -6.51 -18.98 7.27
CA MET A 90 -6.74 -17.64 6.77
C MET A 90 -8.23 -17.43 6.50
N ARG A 91 -8.75 -16.28 6.92
CA ARG A 91 -10.12 -15.88 6.62
C ARG A 91 -10.13 -14.52 5.94
N VAL A 92 -10.90 -14.41 4.88
CA VAL A 92 -11.14 -13.14 4.17
C VAL A 92 -12.57 -12.71 4.44
N VAL A 93 -12.73 -11.50 4.94
CA VAL A 93 -14.04 -10.94 5.27
C VAL A 93 -14.23 -9.60 4.55
N LYS A 94 -15.45 -9.30 4.13
CA LYS A 94 -15.78 -8.01 3.51
C LYS A 94 -15.86 -6.92 4.58
N GLY A 95 -15.22 -5.77 4.34
CA GLY A 95 -15.16 -4.65 5.27
C GLY A 95 -13.86 -4.60 6.08
N ASN A 96 -13.87 -3.75 7.11
CA ASN A 96 -12.69 -3.49 7.96
C ASN A 96 -12.51 -4.47 9.14
N GLY A 97 -13.27 -5.57 9.17
CA GLY A 97 -13.13 -6.59 10.21
C GLY A 97 -13.53 -6.20 11.63
N SER A 98 -14.02 -4.97 11.84
CA SER A 98 -14.22 -4.41 13.20
C SER A 98 -15.50 -4.82 13.91
N LYS A 99 -16.40 -5.59 13.26
CA LYS A 99 -17.63 -6.10 13.87
C LYS A 99 -17.87 -7.57 13.52
N GLU A 100 -17.69 -8.44 14.47
CA GLU A 100 -17.76 -9.89 14.30
C GLU A 100 -19.18 -10.42 13.99
N ALA A 101 -20.24 -9.65 14.24
CA ALA A 101 -21.63 -10.14 14.22
C ALA A 101 -22.30 -10.16 12.83
N ASP A 102 -21.81 -9.41 11.84
CA ASP A 102 -22.42 -9.29 10.50
C ASP A 102 -21.39 -9.31 9.36
N VAL A 103 -20.30 -10.04 9.54
CA VAL A 103 -19.21 -10.02 8.57
C VAL A 103 -19.43 -11.06 7.48
N GLN A 104 -19.56 -10.61 6.24
CA GLN A 104 -19.60 -11.51 5.09
C GLN A 104 -18.22 -12.16 4.90
N ILE A 105 -18.16 -13.47 5.15
CA ILE A 105 -16.97 -14.28 4.86
C ILE A 105 -16.93 -14.52 3.35
N VAL A 106 -15.80 -14.17 2.73
CA VAL A 106 -15.57 -14.34 1.28
C VAL A 106 -14.73 -15.58 1.01
N ALA A 107 -13.75 -15.85 1.88
CA ALA A 107 -12.97 -17.08 1.85
C ALA A 107 -12.59 -17.51 3.27
N ASP A 108 -12.53 -18.83 3.49
CA ASP A 108 -12.17 -19.43 4.78
C ASP A 108 -11.28 -20.66 4.56
N VAL A 109 -10.02 -20.51 4.78
CA VAL A 109 -9.04 -21.61 4.80
C VAL A 109 -8.89 -22.07 6.24
N ARG A 110 -9.37 -23.29 6.52
CA ARG A 110 -9.34 -23.86 7.88
C ARG A 110 -7.90 -24.02 8.35
N PRO A 111 -7.64 -23.86 9.64
CA PRO A 111 -6.33 -24.12 10.21
C PRO A 111 -5.81 -25.51 9.87
N SER A 112 -4.61 -25.57 9.29
CA SER A 112 -3.90 -26.80 8.93
C SER A 112 -2.38 -26.58 9.05
N PHE A 113 -1.61 -27.67 9.04
CA PHE A 113 -0.16 -27.58 9.03
C PHE A 113 0.37 -27.27 7.64
N HIS A 114 1.33 -26.37 7.57
CA HIS A 114 2.01 -25.96 6.33
C HIS A 114 3.51 -26.20 6.41
N PRO A 115 3.98 -27.44 6.19
CA PRO A 115 5.42 -27.77 6.32
C PRO A 115 6.29 -27.04 5.31
N ASP A 116 5.71 -26.70 4.13
CA ASP A 116 6.36 -25.87 3.10
C ASP A 116 6.48 -24.40 3.50
N GLY A 117 5.81 -23.99 4.59
CA GLY A 117 5.80 -22.62 5.10
C GLY A 117 4.89 -21.67 4.31
N VAL A 118 4.01 -22.19 3.43
CA VAL A 118 3.18 -21.32 2.58
C VAL A 118 1.72 -21.75 2.64
N LEU A 119 0.86 -20.81 3.01
CA LEU A 119 -0.58 -20.95 2.93
C LEU A 119 -1.10 -20.19 1.71
N ARG A 120 -1.91 -20.83 0.88
CA ARG A 120 -2.44 -20.25 -0.37
C ARG A 120 -3.96 -20.34 -0.40
N SER A 121 -4.57 -19.34 -1.01
CA SER A 121 -6.00 -19.33 -1.34
C SER A 121 -6.23 -18.56 -2.63
N GLU A 122 -7.22 -18.96 -3.38
CA GLU A 122 -7.74 -18.22 -4.52
C GLU A 122 -9.13 -17.70 -4.17
N VAL A 123 -9.40 -16.44 -4.48
CA VAL A 123 -10.65 -15.77 -4.16
C VAL A 123 -10.96 -14.74 -5.24
N SER A 124 -12.22 -14.65 -5.64
CA SER A 124 -12.70 -13.58 -6.52
C SER A 124 -13.16 -12.41 -5.66
N LEU A 125 -12.47 -11.27 -5.78
CA LEU A 125 -12.73 -10.06 -5.02
C LEU A 125 -13.43 -9.03 -5.89
N GLU A 126 -14.59 -8.57 -5.45
CA GLU A 126 -15.26 -7.41 -6.03
C GLU A 126 -14.59 -6.11 -5.58
N GLU A 127 -14.97 -4.99 -6.19
CA GLU A 127 -14.55 -3.66 -5.72
C GLU A 127 -15.00 -3.45 -4.27
N GLY A 128 -14.09 -2.99 -3.41
CA GLY A 128 -14.42 -2.74 -2.01
C GLY A 128 -13.28 -2.96 -1.04
N LEU A 129 -13.65 -2.98 0.23
CA LEU A 129 -12.75 -3.16 1.36
C LEU A 129 -12.87 -4.57 1.89
N TYR A 130 -11.73 -5.21 2.17
CA TYR A 130 -11.65 -6.55 2.73
C TYR A 130 -10.61 -6.60 3.84
N THR A 131 -10.78 -7.52 4.76
CA THR A 131 -9.79 -7.82 5.79
C THR A 131 -9.39 -9.28 5.69
N VAL A 132 -8.09 -9.53 5.52
CA VAL A 132 -7.49 -10.86 5.61
C VAL A 132 -7.02 -11.06 7.03
N ILE A 133 -7.50 -12.10 7.69
CA ILE A 133 -7.19 -12.45 9.07
C ILE A 133 -6.44 -13.79 9.06
N ILE A 134 -5.24 -13.81 9.60
CA ILE A 134 -4.45 -15.03 9.76
C ILE A 134 -4.65 -15.52 11.19
N ALA A 135 -5.07 -16.76 11.34
CA ALA A 135 -5.44 -17.33 12.64
C ALA A 135 -4.70 -18.64 12.91
N SER A 136 -4.13 -18.74 14.10
CA SER A 136 -3.72 -20.00 14.71
C SER A 136 -4.72 -20.39 15.80
N GLU A 137 -4.95 -21.68 16.00
CA GLU A 137 -5.81 -22.17 17.09
C GLU A 137 -5.30 -21.77 18.49
N LYS A 138 -3.99 -21.59 18.63
CA LYS A 138 -3.35 -21.24 19.90
C LYS A 138 -3.32 -19.74 20.20
N GLN A 139 -3.56 -18.89 19.22
CA GLN A 139 -3.42 -17.45 19.39
C GLN A 139 -4.73 -16.77 19.79
N ASN A 140 -4.63 -15.91 20.80
CA ASN A 140 -5.72 -15.05 21.23
C ASN A 140 -6.15 -14.10 20.10
N LEU A 141 -7.45 -13.84 19.95
CA LEU A 141 -8.06 -12.97 18.91
C LEU A 141 -7.37 -11.60 18.75
N LEU A 142 -6.83 -11.04 19.84
CA LEU A 142 -6.19 -9.73 19.87
C LEU A 142 -4.79 -9.68 19.22
N ARG A 143 -4.19 -10.82 18.91
CA ARG A 143 -2.84 -10.91 18.34
C ARG A 143 -2.81 -11.54 16.95
N ARG A 144 -3.97 -11.61 16.28
CA ARG A 144 -4.05 -12.13 14.91
C ARG A 144 -3.61 -11.06 13.93
N PRO A 145 -2.63 -11.32 13.06
CA PRO A 145 -2.26 -10.40 12.01
C PRO A 145 -3.44 -10.19 11.05
N GLN A 146 -3.68 -8.93 10.74
CA GLN A 146 -4.76 -8.51 9.83
C GLN A 146 -4.19 -7.62 8.75
N TYR A 147 -4.63 -7.86 7.52
CA TYR A 147 -4.28 -7.05 6.37
C TYR A 147 -5.54 -6.46 5.76
N LEU A 148 -5.55 -5.16 5.63
CA LEU A 148 -6.66 -4.43 5.03
C LEU A 148 -6.39 -4.30 3.54
N LEU A 149 -7.24 -4.93 2.72
CA LEU A 149 -7.17 -4.87 1.26
C LEU A 149 -8.20 -3.90 0.73
N ARG A 150 -7.77 -3.01 -0.14
CA ARG A 150 -8.59 -2.06 -0.90
C ARG A 150 -8.57 -2.48 -2.35
N VAL A 151 -9.66 -3.09 -2.82
CA VAL A 151 -9.76 -3.61 -4.18
C VAL A 151 -10.37 -2.55 -5.08
N HIS A 152 -9.61 -2.12 -6.11
CA HIS A 152 -10.01 -1.13 -7.11
C HIS A 152 -10.57 0.17 -6.49
N MET A 153 -10.08 0.55 -5.30
CA MET A 153 -10.51 1.76 -4.60
C MET A 153 -9.53 2.91 -4.84
N VAL A 154 -10.03 4.02 -5.36
CA VAL A 154 -9.21 5.22 -5.55
C VAL A 154 -8.98 5.92 -4.21
N ASP A 155 -7.72 6.13 -3.86
CA ASP A 155 -7.37 6.97 -2.72
C ASP A 155 -7.48 8.45 -3.10
N TYR A 156 -8.67 9.01 -2.91
CA TYR A 156 -8.96 10.41 -3.23
C TYR A 156 -8.06 11.38 -2.45
N GLN A 157 -7.61 11.04 -1.26
CA GLN A 157 -6.73 11.90 -0.48
C GLN A 157 -5.36 12.02 -1.14
N LYS A 158 -4.76 10.89 -1.54
CA LYS A 158 -3.49 10.89 -2.29
C LYS A 158 -3.63 11.59 -3.63
N LEU A 159 -4.74 11.35 -4.33
CA LEU A 159 -5.02 11.99 -5.62
C LEU A 159 -5.13 13.51 -5.47
N VAL A 160 -5.90 13.99 -4.50
CA VAL A 160 -6.05 15.44 -4.24
C VAL A 160 -4.72 16.07 -3.85
N LEU A 161 -3.95 15.46 -2.96
CA LEU A 161 -2.66 15.99 -2.54
C LEU A 161 -1.64 16.02 -3.68
N SER A 162 -1.64 15.03 -4.56
CA SER A 162 -0.72 14.97 -5.71
C SER A 162 -1.00 16.04 -6.75
N ILE A 163 -2.25 16.49 -6.88
CA ILE A 163 -2.65 17.54 -7.83
C ILE A 163 -2.64 18.92 -7.16
N ALA A 164 -3.22 19.06 -5.98
CA ALA A 164 -3.36 20.33 -5.29
C ALA A 164 -2.02 20.92 -4.84
N GLY A 165 -1.08 20.08 -4.41
CA GLY A 165 0.24 20.52 -3.96
C GLY A 165 1.00 21.32 -5.03
N PRO A 166 1.26 20.74 -6.21
CA PRO A 166 1.90 21.46 -7.32
C PRO A 166 1.14 22.70 -7.77
N LEU A 167 -0.19 22.65 -7.85
CA LEU A 167 -1.01 23.79 -8.25
C LEU A 167 -0.88 24.98 -7.29
N ILE A 168 -0.97 24.71 -5.98
CA ILE A 168 -0.79 25.74 -4.96
C ILE A 168 0.64 26.33 -5.04
N GLY A 169 1.65 25.49 -5.25
CA GLY A 169 3.03 25.95 -5.42
C GLY A 169 3.18 26.90 -6.60
N VAL A 170 2.61 26.58 -7.76
CA VAL A 170 2.64 27.44 -8.96
C VAL A 170 1.90 28.76 -8.71
N LEU A 171 0.72 28.73 -8.08
CA LEU A 171 -0.04 29.93 -7.76
C LEU A 171 0.71 30.85 -6.81
N LEU A 172 1.34 30.31 -5.76
CA LEU A 172 2.13 31.07 -4.82
C LEU A 172 3.37 31.70 -5.48
N ALA A 173 4.08 30.94 -6.33
CA ALA A 173 5.21 31.44 -7.08
C ALA A 173 4.79 32.57 -8.04
N GLY A 174 3.69 32.40 -8.75
CA GLY A 174 3.13 33.43 -9.63
C GLY A 174 2.73 34.70 -8.86
N TRP A 175 2.10 34.54 -7.71
CA TRP A 175 1.72 35.66 -6.83
C TRP A 175 2.94 36.41 -6.30
N LEU A 176 3.98 35.72 -5.88
CA LEU A 176 5.23 36.32 -5.39
C LEU A 176 5.92 37.09 -6.51
N LEU A 177 6.02 36.50 -7.71
CA LEU A 177 6.58 37.17 -8.88
C LEU A 177 5.80 38.43 -9.24
N TYR A 178 4.47 38.36 -9.28
CA TYR A 178 3.60 39.51 -9.52
C TYR A 178 3.84 40.62 -8.48
N LYS A 179 3.95 40.27 -7.20
CA LYS A 179 4.20 41.21 -6.12
C LYS A 179 5.56 41.90 -6.26
N LEU A 180 6.60 41.14 -6.62
CA LEU A 180 7.96 41.66 -6.83
C LEU A 180 8.03 42.62 -8.02
N ILE A 181 7.31 42.34 -9.10
CA ILE A 181 7.28 43.22 -10.27
C ILE A 181 6.51 44.52 -9.96
N ARG A 182 5.42 44.42 -9.21
CA ARG A 182 4.60 45.58 -8.86
C ARG A 182 5.18 46.47 -7.77
N SER A 183 6.13 45.96 -6.97
CA SER A 183 6.78 46.72 -5.88
C SER A 183 7.94 47.57 -6.37
N LYS A 184 8.28 47.56 -7.67
CA LYS A 184 9.24 48.45 -8.34
C LYS A 184 8.49 49.48 -9.18
#